data_fe2c16769f58eb8b15ee087a8aa837b9
#
_entry.id   fe2c16769f58eb8b15ee087a8aa837b9
#
_cell.length_a   1.000
_cell.length_b   1.000
_cell.length_c   1.000
_cell.angle_alpha   90.00
_cell.angle_beta   90.00
_cell.angle_gamma   90.00
#
_symmetry.space_group_name_H-M   'P 1'
#
loop_
_entity.id
_entity.type
_entity.pdbx_description
1 polymer ?
#
loop_
_entity_poly.entity_id
_entity_poly.type
_entity_poly.pdbx_seq_one_letter_code
_entity_poly.pdbx_strand_id
1 'polypeptide(L)'
;MNILLSFPGSRLPVTNYGGTQRVVWYLAKELHAMHHRVWLLAAKGSSCPFAEVVEYTPGVPIAEQIPSGIDIIHCQESADPSISHLPHVVTMHGNRSHGPLDPNTVFVSRNHAERFGSDSYVYNGMDWDDYGKVDWNAQRRYFHFLGKAAWSVKNVRGAINVAKAIPGARLEVLGGYRFNFKMGWRFTFSPKIRFEGMVGGERKSQLLNGSR
;
A
#
# COMPACT_ATOMS: atom_id res chain seq x y z
N MET A 1 -20.39 14.09 5.91
CA MET A 1 -20.85 12.73 5.65
C MET A 1 -20.27 11.79 6.68
N ASN A 2 -20.96 10.68 6.95
CA ASN A 2 -20.50 9.56 7.75
C ASN A 2 -19.97 8.48 6.82
N ILE A 3 -18.67 8.24 6.82
CA ILE A 3 -17.99 7.38 5.85
C ILE A 3 -17.35 6.20 6.56
N LEU A 4 -17.65 4.96 6.12
CA LEU A 4 -16.99 3.76 6.59
C LEU A 4 -15.92 3.31 5.58
N LEU A 5 -14.66 3.30 5.97
CA LEU A 5 -13.59 2.66 5.21
C LEU A 5 -13.52 1.18 5.61
N SER A 6 -13.90 0.28 4.70
CA SER A 6 -13.89 -1.17 4.93
C SER A 6 -12.57 -1.78 4.47
N PHE A 7 -11.74 -2.22 5.42
CA PHE A 7 -10.44 -2.85 5.18
C PHE A 7 -10.16 -3.98 6.18
N PRO A 8 -11.02 -5.02 6.23
CA PRO A 8 -11.05 -6.02 7.30
C PRO A 8 -9.80 -6.90 7.38
N GLY A 9 -9.11 -7.13 6.25
CA GLY A 9 -7.98 -8.07 6.15
C GLY A 9 -6.65 -7.57 6.69
N SER A 10 -6.56 -6.34 7.22
CA SER A 10 -5.27 -5.76 7.61
C SER A 10 -5.37 -4.90 8.87
N ARG A 11 -4.29 -4.99 9.67
CA ARG A 11 -4.11 -4.12 10.84
C ARG A 11 -3.53 -2.76 10.43
N LEU A 12 -4.03 -1.70 11.04
CA LEU A 12 -3.58 -0.32 10.90
C LEU A 12 -3.18 0.29 12.26
N PRO A 13 -2.18 1.18 12.33
CA PRO A 13 -1.28 1.58 11.24
C PRO A 13 -0.30 0.48 10.85
N VAL A 14 0.21 0.55 9.63
CA VAL A 14 1.30 -0.30 9.19
C VAL A 14 2.65 0.35 9.53
N THR A 15 3.53 -0.40 10.18
CA THR A 15 4.82 0.14 10.63
C THR A 15 5.93 0.06 9.57
N ASN A 16 6.00 -1.04 8.81
CA ASN A 16 7.11 -1.28 7.89
C ASN A 16 6.69 -1.30 6.41
N TYR A 17 5.94 -2.31 6.00
CA TYR A 17 5.56 -2.52 4.61
C TYR A 17 4.05 -2.69 4.47
N GLY A 18 3.44 -1.92 3.56
CA GLY A 18 2.01 -1.99 3.27
C GLY A 18 1.57 -0.81 2.40
N GLY A 19 1.52 -1.04 1.09
CA GLY A 19 1.10 0.01 0.14
C GLY A 19 -0.37 0.40 0.35
N THR A 20 -1.27 -0.57 0.21
CA THR A 20 -2.71 -0.36 0.39
C THR A 20 -3.06 0.17 1.77
N GLN A 21 -2.42 -0.37 2.83
CA GLN A 21 -2.63 0.10 4.20
C GLN A 21 -2.31 1.59 4.36
N ARG A 22 -1.24 2.07 3.73
CA ARG A 22 -0.88 3.50 3.75
C ARG A 22 -1.90 4.35 3.00
N VAL A 23 -2.37 3.88 1.85
CA VAL A 23 -3.41 4.59 1.09
C VAL A 23 -4.69 4.74 1.92
N VAL A 24 -5.13 3.68 2.59
CA VAL A 24 -6.31 3.73 3.48
C VAL A 24 -6.09 4.67 4.66
N TRP A 25 -4.89 4.64 5.25
CA TRP A 25 -4.52 5.54 6.34
C TRP A 25 -4.55 7.01 5.93
N TYR A 26 -3.95 7.35 4.79
CA TYR A 26 -3.94 8.72 4.27
C TYR A 26 -5.35 9.17 3.86
N LEU A 27 -6.13 8.26 3.27
CA LEU A 27 -7.54 8.56 2.97
C LEU A 27 -8.34 8.89 4.23
N ALA A 28 -8.18 8.10 5.30
CA ALA A 28 -8.83 8.40 6.57
C ALA A 28 -8.42 9.77 7.13
N LYS A 29 -7.13 10.11 7.07
CA LYS A 29 -6.59 11.40 7.49
C LYS A 29 -7.20 12.55 6.71
N GLU A 30 -7.22 12.45 5.38
CA GLU A 30 -7.74 13.51 4.51
C GLU A 30 -9.27 13.68 4.65
N LEU A 31 -10.03 12.59 4.70
CA LEU A 31 -11.47 12.65 4.93
C LEU A 31 -11.80 13.32 6.28
N HIS A 32 -11.03 13.01 7.31
CA HIS A 32 -11.17 13.66 8.62
C HIS A 32 -10.82 15.16 8.53
N ALA A 33 -9.75 15.53 7.84
CA ALA A 33 -9.38 16.92 7.61
C ALA A 33 -10.44 17.70 6.80
N MET A 34 -11.17 17.01 5.93
CA MET A 34 -12.33 17.55 5.19
C MET A 34 -13.62 17.60 6.03
N HIS A 35 -13.53 17.39 7.35
CA HIS A 35 -14.65 17.40 8.30
C HIS A 35 -15.71 16.31 8.07
N HIS A 36 -15.33 15.18 7.49
CA HIS A 36 -16.16 13.97 7.49
C HIS A 36 -15.99 13.22 8.80
N ARG A 37 -17.05 12.56 9.25
CA ARG A 37 -16.95 11.57 10.32
C ARG A 37 -16.57 10.24 9.69
N VAL A 38 -15.43 9.68 10.13
CA VAL A 38 -14.83 8.51 9.52
C VAL A 38 -14.84 7.34 10.47
N TRP A 39 -15.26 6.18 9.99
CA TRP A 39 -15.11 4.88 10.64
C TRP A 39 -14.16 4.01 9.84
N LEU A 40 -13.47 3.13 10.52
CA LEU A 40 -12.53 2.19 9.92
C LEU A 40 -12.83 0.79 10.41
N LEU A 41 -13.44 -0.05 9.55
CA LEU A 41 -13.60 -1.48 9.79
C LEU A 41 -12.29 -2.19 9.43
N ALA A 42 -11.55 -2.65 10.43
CA ALA A 42 -10.21 -3.18 10.25
C ALA A 42 -9.92 -4.36 11.19
N ALA A 43 -8.83 -5.08 10.94
CA ALA A 43 -8.43 -6.22 11.75
C ALA A 43 -8.19 -5.83 13.21
N LYS A 44 -8.42 -6.77 14.10
CA LYS A 44 -8.25 -6.62 15.55
C LYS A 44 -6.92 -6.00 15.94
N GLY A 45 -6.96 -5.07 16.89
CA GLY A 45 -5.79 -4.33 17.38
C GLY A 45 -5.36 -3.19 16.45
N SER A 46 -6.22 -2.78 15.51
CA SER A 46 -6.04 -1.53 14.76
C SER A 46 -6.35 -0.33 15.64
N SER A 47 -5.70 0.80 15.31
CA SER A 47 -5.99 2.11 15.90
C SER A 47 -5.84 3.20 14.83
N CYS A 48 -6.64 4.26 14.92
CA CYS A 48 -6.58 5.37 13.98
C CYS A 48 -7.00 6.67 14.67
N PRO A 49 -6.15 7.72 14.71
CA PRO A 49 -6.52 9.00 15.33
C PRO A 49 -7.51 9.82 14.49
N PHE A 50 -7.75 9.43 13.24
CA PHE A 50 -8.62 10.12 12.28
C PHE A 50 -9.97 9.43 12.09
N ALA A 51 -10.19 8.26 12.72
CA ALA A 51 -11.40 7.46 12.54
C ALA A 51 -11.76 6.70 13.82
N GLU A 52 -13.05 6.44 14.00
CA GLU A 52 -13.53 5.47 14.98
C GLU A 52 -13.27 4.06 14.43
N VAL A 53 -12.54 3.23 15.18
CA VAL A 53 -12.19 1.89 14.72
C VAL A 53 -13.26 0.89 15.14
N VAL A 54 -13.78 0.16 14.16
CA VAL A 54 -14.63 -1.02 14.35
C VAL A 54 -13.76 -2.25 14.13
N GLU A 55 -13.64 -3.09 15.15
CA GLU A 55 -12.89 -4.35 15.00
C GLU A 55 -13.68 -5.35 14.16
N TYR A 56 -13.06 -5.77 13.05
CA TYR A 56 -13.66 -6.79 12.18
C TYR A 56 -13.70 -8.15 12.86
N THR A 57 -14.86 -8.77 12.87
CA THR A 57 -15.11 -10.13 13.37
C THR A 57 -15.24 -11.08 12.17
N PRO A 58 -14.26 -11.99 11.96
CA PRO A 58 -14.33 -12.97 10.87
C PRO A 58 -15.55 -13.88 11.01
N GLY A 59 -16.21 -14.19 9.88
CA GLY A 59 -17.38 -15.06 9.83
C GLY A 59 -18.71 -14.35 10.09
N VAL A 60 -18.70 -13.09 10.49
CA VAL A 60 -19.90 -12.25 10.60
C VAL A 60 -20.01 -11.41 9.31
N PRO A 61 -21.19 -11.34 8.66
CA PRO A 61 -21.39 -10.47 7.49
C PRO A 61 -21.00 -9.02 7.76
N ILE A 62 -20.38 -8.36 6.78
CA ILE A 62 -19.94 -6.96 6.96
C ILE A 62 -21.14 -6.05 7.27
N ALA A 63 -22.31 -6.30 6.67
CA ALA A 63 -23.51 -5.50 6.92
C ALA A 63 -23.92 -5.45 8.41
N GLU A 64 -23.68 -6.53 9.16
CA GLU A 64 -24.00 -6.61 10.58
C GLU A 64 -22.97 -5.89 11.48
N GLN A 65 -21.82 -5.52 10.92
CA GLN A 65 -20.73 -4.85 11.63
C GLN A 65 -20.67 -3.33 11.34
N ILE A 66 -21.56 -2.82 10.49
CA ILE A 66 -21.60 -1.42 10.11
C ILE A 66 -22.31 -0.62 11.22
N PRO A 67 -21.68 0.45 11.76
CA PRO A 67 -22.34 1.37 12.66
C PRO A 67 -23.58 2.02 12.03
N SER A 68 -24.57 2.34 12.85
CA SER A 68 -25.76 3.05 12.38
C SER A 68 -25.41 4.46 11.87
N GLY A 69 -26.13 4.91 10.84
CA GLY A 69 -26.00 6.25 10.28
C GLY A 69 -24.80 6.44 9.35
N ILE A 70 -24.23 5.39 8.80
CA ILE A 70 -23.23 5.48 7.73
C ILE A 70 -23.94 5.89 6.43
N ASP A 71 -23.39 6.93 5.77
CA ASP A 71 -23.91 7.44 4.49
C ASP A 71 -23.36 6.64 3.30
N ILE A 72 -22.08 6.21 3.37
CA ILE A 72 -21.40 5.47 2.30
C ILE A 72 -20.30 4.55 2.86
N ILE A 73 -20.12 3.40 2.23
CA ILE A 73 -19.08 2.42 2.53
C ILE A 73 -18.03 2.45 1.43
N HIS A 74 -16.78 2.69 1.78
CA HIS A 74 -15.67 2.61 0.84
C HIS A 74 -14.87 1.33 1.07
N CYS A 75 -15.08 0.36 0.20
CA CYS A 75 -14.42 -0.95 0.25
C CYS A 75 -13.04 -0.90 -0.42
N GLN A 76 -12.08 -1.61 0.16
CA GLN A 76 -10.75 -1.77 -0.42
C GLN A 76 -10.61 -3.20 -0.98
N GLU A 77 -10.34 -3.31 -2.28
CA GLU A 77 -10.22 -4.55 -3.09
C GLU A 77 -11.56 -5.14 -3.57
N SER A 78 -12.56 -5.34 -2.71
CA SER A 78 -13.86 -5.92 -3.09
C SER A 78 -14.95 -5.53 -2.10
N ALA A 79 -16.19 -5.45 -2.58
CA ALA A 79 -17.36 -5.39 -1.71
C ALA A 79 -17.73 -6.78 -1.21
N ASP A 80 -18.19 -6.85 0.03
CA ASP A 80 -18.84 -8.05 0.58
C ASP A 80 -20.26 -8.14 0.03
N PRO A 81 -20.76 -9.32 -0.39
CA PRO A 81 -22.11 -9.46 -0.92
C PRO A 81 -23.21 -8.94 0.01
N SER A 82 -23.00 -8.98 1.32
CA SER A 82 -23.99 -8.50 2.31
C SER A 82 -24.28 -7.01 2.23
N ILE A 83 -23.37 -6.20 1.64
CA ILE A 83 -23.56 -4.75 1.51
C ILE A 83 -23.97 -4.30 0.11
N SER A 84 -24.23 -5.23 -0.82
CA SER A 84 -24.54 -4.91 -2.22
C SER A 84 -25.74 -3.98 -2.41
N HIS A 85 -26.64 -3.94 -1.45
CA HIS A 85 -27.84 -3.11 -1.42
C HIS A 85 -27.61 -1.74 -0.73
N LEU A 86 -26.47 -1.51 -0.14
CA LEU A 86 -26.11 -0.27 0.56
C LEU A 86 -25.27 0.66 -0.34
N PRO A 87 -25.32 1.97 -0.12
CA PRO A 87 -24.43 2.90 -0.83
C PRO A 87 -22.96 2.53 -0.60
N HIS A 88 -22.24 2.18 -1.66
CA HIS A 88 -20.84 1.81 -1.54
C HIS A 88 -20.03 2.14 -2.79
N VAL A 89 -18.72 2.21 -2.63
CA VAL A 89 -17.71 2.31 -3.69
C VAL A 89 -16.57 1.34 -3.39
N VAL A 90 -15.95 0.79 -4.42
CA VAL A 90 -14.83 -0.16 -4.30
C VAL A 90 -13.59 0.42 -4.94
N THR A 91 -12.49 0.56 -4.21
CA THR A 91 -11.19 0.81 -4.82
C THR A 91 -10.43 -0.50 -4.98
N MET A 92 -10.17 -0.87 -6.23
CA MET A 92 -9.38 -2.06 -6.56
C MET A 92 -7.91 -1.71 -6.63
N HIS A 93 -7.10 -2.19 -5.67
CA HIS A 93 -5.65 -1.95 -5.61
C HIS A 93 -4.82 -3.02 -6.33
N GLY A 94 -5.31 -4.25 -6.36
CA GLY A 94 -4.64 -5.41 -6.96
C GLY A 94 -5.17 -5.78 -8.34
N ASN A 95 -4.49 -6.72 -8.99
CA ASN A 95 -4.99 -7.34 -10.21
C ASN A 95 -5.82 -8.57 -9.83
N ARG A 96 -7.12 -8.46 -9.94
CA ARG A 96 -8.02 -9.60 -9.78
C ARG A 96 -8.03 -10.40 -11.07
N SER A 97 -7.87 -11.71 -10.98
CA SER A 97 -7.78 -12.56 -12.17
C SER A 97 -9.12 -13.17 -12.60
N HIS A 98 -10.12 -13.22 -11.73
CA HIS A 98 -11.40 -13.91 -12.00
C HIS A 98 -12.58 -13.31 -11.25
N GLY A 99 -13.78 -13.49 -11.83
CA GLY A 99 -15.08 -13.12 -11.28
C GLY A 99 -15.59 -11.74 -11.69
N PRO A 100 -16.90 -11.51 -11.56
CA PRO A 100 -17.51 -10.23 -11.88
C PRO A 100 -16.97 -9.12 -10.94
N LEU A 101 -16.81 -7.95 -11.51
CA LEU A 101 -16.50 -6.74 -10.74
C LEU A 101 -17.78 -6.15 -10.18
N ASP A 102 -17.66 -5.52 -9.03
CA ASP A 102 -18.72 -4.65 -8.53
C ASP A 102 -18.89 -3.45 -9.48
N PRO A 103 -20.14 -3.05 -9.82
CA PRO A 103 -20.37 -1.94 -10.73
C PRO A 103 -19.81 -0.60 -10.23
N ASN A 104 -19.64 -0.44 -8.92
CA ASN A 104 -19.07 0.75 -8.28
C ASN A 104 -17.54 0.67 -8.13
N THR A 105 -16.86 -0.16 -8.94
CA THR A 105 -15.40 -0.32 -8.85
C THR A 105 -14.66 0.84 -9.51
N VAL A 106 -13.73 1.43 -8.76
CA VAL A 106 -12.77 2.44 -9.18
C VAL A 106 -11.37 1.86 -9.14
N PHE A 107 -10.57 2.10 -10.17
CA PHE A 107 -9.22 1.58 -10.31
C PHE A 107 -8.16 2.61 -9.89
N VAL A 108 -6.95 2.14 -9.56
CA VAL A 108 -5.88 3.02 -9.09
C VAL A 108 -5.02 3.64 -10.19
N SER A 109 -5.37 3.41 -11.46
CA SER A 109 -4.77 4.11 -12.62
C SER A 109 -5.58 3.90 -13.88
N ARG A 110 -5.38 4.77 -14.90
CA ARG A 110 -6.00 4.63 -16.23
C ARG A 110 -5.69 3.27 -16.84
N ASN A 111 -4.42 2.87 -16.91
CA ASN A 111 -4.03 1.58 -17.47
C ASN A 111 -4.66 0.39 -16.70
N HIS A 112 -4.85 0.54 -15.38
CA HIS A 112 -5.54 -0.47 -14.60
C HIS A 112 -7.00 -0.58 -15.00
N ALA A 113 -7.72 0.54 -15.09
CA ALA A 113 -9.12 0.59 -15.52
C ALA A 113 -9.31 0.02 -16.94
N GLU A 114 -8.51 0.47 -17.91
CA GLU A 114 -8.57 0.03 -19.31
C GLU A 114 -8.43 -1.49 -19.46
N ARG A 115 -7.56 -2.14 -18.65
CA ARG A 115 -7.42 -3.62 -18.66
C ARG A 115 -8.68 -4.36 -18.22
N PHE A 116 -9.58 -3.69 -17.51
CA PHE A 116 -10.86 -4.23 -17.07
C PHE A 116 -12.06 -3.64 -17.84
N GLY A 117 -11.81 -2.91 -18.94
CA GLY A 117 -12.86 -2.32 -19.76
C GLY A 117 -13.59 -1.14 -19.10
N SER A 118 -12.94 -0.45 -18.16
CA SER A 118 -13.48 0.69 -17.40
C SER A 118 -12.67 1.96 -17.68
N ASP A 119 -13.30 3.11 -17.50
CA ASP A 119 -12.68 4.44 -17.49
C ASP A 119 -12.64 5.07 -16.08
N SER A 120 -13.19 4.39 -15.10
CA SER A 120 -13.27 4.86 -13.71
C SER A 120 -11.96 4.62 -12.96
N TYR A 121 -11.18 5.66 -12.69
CA TYR A 121 -9.94 5.53 -11.93
C TYR A 121 -9.62 6.78 -11.12
N VAL A 122 -8.90 6.55 -10.01
CA VAL A 122 -8.28 7.60 -9.18
C VAL A 122 -6.88 7.11 -8.77
N TYR A 123 -5.84 7.92 -9.01
CA TYR A 123 -4.50 7.57 -8.57
C TYR A 123 -4.40 7.55 -7.04
N ASN A 124 -3.59 6.64 -6.51
CA ASN A 124 -3.32 6.61 -5.08
C ASN A 124 -2.68 7.91 -4.61
N GLY A 125 -3.27 8.53 -3.61
CA GLY A 125 -2.69 9.65 -2.88
C GLY A 125 -1.61 9.20 -1.90
N MET A 126 -0.72 10.11 -1.56
CA MET A 126 0.35 9.90 -0.58
C MET A 126 0.49 11.12 0.32
N ASP A 127 0.74 10.88 1.60
CA ASP A 127 1.17 11.93 2.52
C ASP A 127 2.69 12.13 2.38
N TRP A 128 3.08 13.24 1.79
CA TRP A 128 4.49 13.54 1.54
C TRP A 128 5.29 13.77 2.82
N ASP A 129 4.66 14.18 3.90
CA ASP A 129 5.32 14.38 5.19
C ASP A 129 5.90 13.06 5.74
N ASP A 130 5.30 11.93 5.40
CA ASP A 130 5.80 10.58 5.74
C ASP A 130 7.15 10.22 5.06
N TYR A 131 7.56 10.98 4.05
CA TYR A 131 8.80 10.74 3.31
C TYR A 131 9.97 11.61 3.78
N GLY A 132 9.72 12.53 4.73
CA GLY A 132 10.72 13.48 5.21
C GLY A 132 11.11 14.52 4.15
N LYS A 133 11.99 15.42 4.55
CA LYS A 133 12.44 16.50 3.65
C LYS A 133 13.40 15.97 2.59
N VAL A 134 13.21 16.41 1.35
CA VAL A 134 14.14 16.15 0.25
C VAL A 134 15.34 17.07 0.41
N ASP A 135 16.53 16.48 0.51
CA ASP A 135 17.79 17.21 0.45
C ASP A 135 18.33 17.25 -1.00
N TRP A 136 18.13 18.38 -1.67
CA TRP A 136 18.57 18.57 -3.04
C TRP A 136 20.11 18.64 -3.17
N ASN A 137 20.82 18.95 -2.09
CA ASN A 137 22.27 19.03 -2.03
C ASN A 137 22.92 17.71 -1.60
N ALA A 138 22.13 16.70 -1.26
CA ALA A 138 22.65 15.41 -0.85
C ALA A 138 23.50 14.76 -1.93
N GLN A 139 24.65 14.22 -1.55
CA GLN A 139 25.53 13.50 -2.47
C GLN A 139 24.89 12.17 -2.90
N ARG A 140 24.56 12.04 -4.17
CA ARG A 140 23.96 10.85 -4.79
C ARG A 140 25.03 9.80 -5.08
N ARG A 141 25.06 8.73 -4.28
CA ARG A 141 26.17 7.74 -4.30
C ARG A 141 25.80 6.38 -4.85
N TYR A 142 24.50 6.05 -4.91
CA TYR A 142 24.02 4.72 -5.29
C TYR A 142 22.64 4.80 -5.94
N PHE A 143 22.20 3.70 -6.55
CA PHE A 143 20.82 3.48 -6.95
C PHE A 143 20.07 2.76 -5.82
N HIS A 144 18.77 2.87 -5.78
CA HIS A 144 17.97 2.12 -4.81
C HIS A 144 16.91 1.24 -5.47
N PHE A 145 16.54 0.19 -4.76
CA PHE A 145 15.33 -0.59 -4.99
C PHE A 145 14.48 -0.46 -3.74
N LEU A 146 13.25 0.06 -3.87
CA LEU A 146 12.30 0.20 -2.78
C LEU A 146 11.12 -0.75 -2.97
N GLY A 147 11.05 -1.80 -2.18
CA GLY A 147 9.97 -2.78 -2.24
C GLY A 147 10.31 -4.09 -1.55
N LYS A 148 9.29 -4.94 -1.36
CA LYS A 148 9.49 -6.25 -0.73
C LYS A 148 10.28 -7.18 -1.66
N ALA A 149 11.59 -7.31 -1.44
CA ALA A 149 12.50 -8.09 -2.26
C ALA A 149 12.09 -9.58 -2.39
N ALA A 150 11.42 -10.11 -1.36
CA ALA A 150 10.90 -11.49 -1.36
C ALA A 150 9.70 -11.71 -2.31
N TRP A 151 9.15 -10.67 -2.93
CA TRP A 151 8.06 -10.79 -3.89
C TRP A 151 8.61 -10.74 -5.32
N SER A 152 8.46 -11.83 -6.05
CA SER A 152 8.96 -11.97 -7.43
C SER A 152 8.43 -10.87 -8.34
N VAL A 153 7.17 -10.47 -8.19
CA VAL A 153 6.52 -9.40 -8.96
C VAL A 153 7.20 -8.04 -8.79
N LYS A 154 7.93 -7.81 -7.69
CA LYS A 154 8.71 -6.58 -7.49
C LYS A 154 10.05 -6.57 -8.22
N ASN A 155 10.47 -7.73 -8.74
CA ASN A 155 11.62 -7.91 -9.62
C ASN A 155 12.96 -7.35 -9.10
N VAL A 156 13.27 -7.61 -7.83
CA VAL A 156 14.58 -7.23 -7.25
C VAL A 156 15.75 -7.84 -8.02
N ARG A 157 15.58 -9.04 -8.63
CA ARG A 157 16.63 -9.67 -9.46
C ARG A 157 16.95 -8.85 -10.70
N GLY A 158 15.94 -8.27 -11.35
CA GLY A 158 16.13 -7.34 -12.47
C GLY A 158 16.93 -6.10 -12.05
N ALA A 159 16.57 -5.46 -10.93
CA ALA A 159 17.31 -4.33 -10.39
C ALA A 159 18.79 -4.68 -10.08
N ILE A 160 19.03 -5.85 -9.49
CA ILE A 160 20.40 -6.37 -9.23
C ILE A 160 21.18 -6.56 -10.53
N ASN A 161 20.57 -7.13 -11.56
CA ASN A 161 21.23 -7.38 -12.84
C ASN A 161 21.60 -6.06 -13.54
N VAL A 162 20.69 -5.09 -13.54
CA VAL A 162 20.95 -3.74 -14.08
C VAL A 162 22.12 -3.09 -13.34
N ALA A 163 22.10 -3.09 -12.00
CA ALA A 163 23.18 -2.48 -11.21
C ALA A 163 24.53 -3.17 -11.41
N LYS A 164 24.56 -4.50 -11.65
CA LYS A 164 25.80 -5.23 -11.97
C LYS A 164 26.37 -4.85 -13.33
N ALA A 165 25.51 -4.61 -14.31
CA ALA A 165 25.90 -4.25 -15.67
C ALA A 165 26.51 -2.85 -15.79
N ILE A 166 26.22 -1.95 -14.83
CA ILE A 166 26.72 -0.58 -14.85
C ILE A 166 28.07 -0.49 -14.10
N PRO A 167 29.16 -0.08 -14.77
CA PRO A 167 30.44 0.12 -14.11
C PRO A 167 30.36 1.12 -12.95
N GLY A 168 30.93 0.79 -11.79
CA GLY A 168 30.94 1.66 -10.61
C GLY A 168 29.60 1.79 -9.89
N ALA A 169 28.50 1.21 -10.40
CA ALA A 169 27.20 1.30 -9.74
C ALA A 169 27.16 0.52 -8.42
N ARG A 170 26.43 1.07 -7.47
CA ARG A 170 26.02 0.43 -6.22
C ARG A 170 24.51 0.41 -6.15
N LEU A 171 23.91 -0.62 -5.51
CA LEU A 171 22.47 -0.73 -5.30
C LEU A 171 22.20 -0.98 -3.82
N GLU A 172 21.38 -0.12 -3.23
CA GLU A 172 20.79 -0.32 -1.90
C GLU A 172 19.38 -0.91 -2.05
N VAL A 173 19.16 -2.08 -1.47
CA VAL A 173 17.87 -2.79 -1.51
C VAL A 173 17.11 -2.49 -0.22
N LEU A 174 16.11 -1.62 -0.32
CA LEU A 174 15.25 -1.17 0.77
C LEU A 174 13.98 -2.02 0.77
N GLY A 175 13.95 -3.05 1.62
CA GLY A 175 12.77 -3.90 1.77
C GLY A 175 13.02 -5.39 1.66
N GLY A 176 14.14 -5.87 2.21
CA GLY A 176 14.45 -7.28 2.29
C GLY A 176 15.89 -7.59 2.66
N TYR A 177 16.18 -8.86 2.71
CA TYR A 177 17.48 -9.39 3.13
C TYR A 177 18.14 -10.15 1.98
N ARG A 178 19.48 -10.23 2.00
CA ARG A 178 20.27 -10.91 0.98
C ARG A 178 19.90 -12.39 0.85
N PHE A 179 19.60 -13.03 1.97
CA PHE A 179 19.16 -14.41 2.03
C PHE A 179 17.65 -14.49 1.99
N ASN A 180 17.11 -15.35 1.12
CA ASN A 180 15.68 -15.57 1.02
C ASN A 180 15.38 -16.96 0.45
N PHE A 181 14.93 -17.87 1.29
CA PHE A 181 14.67 -19.26 0.89
C PHE A 181 13.53 -19.38 -0.13
N LYS A 182 12.51 -18.50 -0.07
CA LYS A 182 11.40 -18.49 -1.04
C LYS A 182 11.83 -18.11 -2.47
N MET A 183 12.95 -17.38 -2.59
CA MET A 183 13.47 -16.86 -3.86
C MET A 183 14.79 -17.53 -4.26
N GLY A 184 15.06 -18.73 -3.75
CA GLY A 184 16.24 -19.51 -4.09
C GLY A 184 17.46 -19.16 -3.24
N TRP A 185 17.31 -19.23 -1.92
CA TRP A 185 18.35 -19.12 -0.89
C TRP A 185 19.08 -17.78 -0.84
N ARG A 186 19.61 -17.28 -1.97
CA ARG A 186 20.38 -16.02 -1.99
C ARG A 186 20.15 -15.26 -3.28
N PHE A 187 19.95 -13.93 -3.16
CA PHE A 187 19.76 -13.08 -4.34
C PHE A 187 21.05 -12.83 -5.13
N THR A 188 22.18 -12.60 -4.45
CA THR A 188 23.46 -12.29 -5.09
C THR A 188 24.63 -12.39 -4.09
N PHE A 189 25.84 -12.66 -4.62
CA PHE A 189 27.11 -12.60 -3.89
C PHE A 189 27.82 -11.24 -4.05
N SER A 190 27.39 -10.39 -5.00
CA SER A 190 28.07 -9.15 -5.32
C SER A 190 28.15 -8.19 -4.12
N PRO A 191 29.33 -7.64 -3.80
CA PRO A 191 29.50 -6.63 -2.76
C PRO A 191 28.90 -5.26 -3.14
N LYS A 192 28.66 -5.02 -4.44
CA LYS A 192 28.01 -3.80 -4.94
C LYS A 192 26.54 -3.69 -4.52
N ILE A 193 25.93 -4.78 -4.09
CA ILE A 193 24.52 -4.85 -3.72
C ILE A 193 24.41 -4.97 -2.20
N ARG A 194 23.84 -3.96 -1.57
CA ARG A 194 23.63 -3.93 -0.13
C ARG A 194 22.14 -4.08 0.18
N PHE A 195 21.83 -4.86 1.20
CA PHE A 195 20.46 -5.07 1.68
C PHE A 195 20.29 -4.38 3.03
N GLU A 196 19.38 -3.40 3.07
CA GLU A 196 19.12 -2.58 4.25
C GLU A 196 18.02 -3.15 5.16
N GLY A 197 17.45 -4.31 4.80
CA GLY A 197 16.31 -4.87 5.51
C GLY A 197 15.00 -4.13 5.20
N MET A 198 14.05 -4.25 6.12
CA MET A 198 12.79 -3.50 6.06
C MET A 198 13.00 -2.14 6.72
N VAL A 199 13.08 -1.10 5.93
CA VAL A 199 13.34 0.27 6.39
C VAL A 199 12.08 1.13 6.35
N GLY A 200 11.94 2.03 7.33
CA GLY A 200 10.86 3.01 7.43
C GLY A 200 11.36 4.34 8.01
N GLY A 201 10.46 5.30 8.17
CA GLY A 201 10.73 6.58 8.83
C GLY A 201 11.99 7.29 8.34
N GLU A 202 12.73 7.88 9.26
CA GLU A 202 13.93 8.67 8.98
C GLU A 202 15.02 7.88 8.23
N ARG A 203 15.26 6.60 8.58
CA ARG A 203 16.25 5.78 7.86
C ARG A 203 15.91 5.62 6.38
N LYS A 204 14.63 5.43 6.04
CA LYS A 204 14.15 5.39 4.66
C LYS A 204 14.43 6.71 3.95
N SER A 205 14.11 7.83 4.59
CA SER A 205 14.33 9.17 4.05
C SER A 205 15.82 9.45 3.76
N GLN A 206 16.71 9.13 4.70
CA GLN A 206 18.16 9.24 4.51
C GLN A 206 18.67 8.42 3.31
N LEU A 207 18.21 7.17 3.19
CA LEU A 207 18.60 6.29 2.08
C LEU A 207 18.06 6.78 0.74
N LEU A 208 16.85 7.35 0.69
CA LEU A 208 16.30 7.95 -0.52
C LEU A 208 17.06 9.21 -0.91
N ASN A 209 17.42 10.06 0.03
CA ASN A 209 18.22 11.27 -0.23
C ASN A 209 19.62 10.97 -0.79
N GLY A 210 20.25 9.86 -0.43
CA GLY A 210 21.53 9.42 -0.97
C GLY A 210 21.46 8.71 -2.33
N SER A 211 20.28 8.51 -2.88
CA SER A 211 20.05 7.79 -4.14
C SER A 211 20.06 8.70 -5.37
N ARG A 212 20.56 8.16 -6.48
CA ARG A 212 20.53 8.79 -7.82
C ARG A 212 19.16 8.64 -8.47
#